data_e1c944e64832f2606f7584d23159627d
#
_entry.id   e1c944e64832f2606f7584d23159627d
#
_cell.length_a   1.000
_cell.length_b   1.000
_cell.length_c   1.000
_cell.angle_alpha   90.00
_cell.angle_beta   90.00
_cell.angle_gamma   90.00
#
_symmetry.space_group_name_H-M   'P 1'
#
loop_
_entity.id
_entity.type
_entity.pdbx_description
1 polymer ?
#
loop_
_entity_poly.entity_id
_entity_poly.type
_entity_poly.pdbx_seq_one_letter_code
_entity_poly.pdbx_strand_id
1 'polypeptide(L)'
;MDGKKLSNPFSTGNGGAAFENKIQTLFVTLMLSGGYAPCLPQGPIVRIKLQGAVDGYKTDDLIVFVEKPNENKPYKLLGQIKSSIKITKNNQVFAEVIQAAWSDFNNSDVFTKERDVIALITGPISKTDTDGVDGLLEHARHTCNCEEFITKVSRARFCSENVRNKLTAFKEQLKVVNNGKYVEKEELHKFLRHFHILGYDLAKKEGVALSLLKSRISQFNNNNPHPIWCQIEHEVRSFNQNAGTITLETLPKELVEYFKKSETSRISPDFAKENVEGDSEVGLATDWNHHPTAQKLAVANLIGSWNENNEADIKVVTQIVGDDYTNWIADLRETLQIHDRPLSYKNG
;
A
#
# COMPACT_ATOMS: atom_id res chain seq x y z
N MET A 1 -19.51 12.99 -44.87
CA MET A 1 -18.24 13.23 -44.16
C MET A 1 -18.27 12.36 -42.90
N ASP A 2 -17.64 11.18 -42.98
CA ASP A 2 -17.58 10.25 -41.84
C ASP A 2 -16.65 10.82 -40.77
N GLY A 3 -17.25 11.21 -39.66
CA GLY A 3 -16.51 11.61 -38.47
C GLY A 3 -15.78 10.39 -37.86
N LYS A 4 -14.53 10.18 -38.23
CA LYS A 4 -13.64 9.28 -37.51
C LYS A 4 -13.69 9.67 -36.02
N LYS A 5 -14.31 8.83 -35.19
CA LYS A 5 -14.18 8.92 -33.73
C LYS A 5 -12.69 8.85 -33.40
N LEU A 6 -12.11 9.97 -33.02
CA LEU A 6 -10.78 10.02 -32.43
C LEU A 6 -10.80 9.16 -31.15
N SER A 7 -10.33 7.93 -31.24
CA SER A 7 -10.13 7.09 -30.07
C SER A 7 -8.87 7.57 -29.36
N ASN A 8 -8.98 7.82 -28.05
CA ASN A 8 -7.83 8.13 -27.21
C ASN A 8 -6.86 6.93 -27.25
N PRO A 9 -5.57 7.10 -27.62
CA PRO A 9 -4.59 5.99 -27.65
C PRO A 9 -4.45 5.26 -26.31
N PHE A 10 -4.78 5.92 -25.19
CA PHE A 10 -4.84 5.29 -23.85
C PHE A 10 -5.95 4.25 -23.70
N SER A 11 -7.01 4.34 -24.50
CA SER A 11 -8.14 3.41 -24.44
C SER A 11 -7.96 2.17 -25.33
N THR A 12 -6.87 2.07 -26.09
CA THR A 12 -6.62 1.00 -27.08
C THR A 12 -5.49 0.05 -26.66
N GLY A 13 -5.44 -0.40 -25.39
CA GLY A 13 -4.59 -1.52 -24.95
C GLY A 13 -3.23 -1.15 -24.35
N ASN A 14 -2.57 -0.09 -24.78
CA ASN A 14 -1.23 0.27 -24.26
C ASN A 14 -1.27 0.90 -22.84
N GLY A 15 -2.36 1.57 -22.47
CA GLY A 15 -2.49 2.20 -21.15
C GLY A 15 -2.67 1.19 -20.00
N GLY A 16 -3.32 0.05 -20.28
CA GLY A 16 -3.50 -1.03 -19.32
C GLY A 16 -2.17 -1.69 -18.96
N ALA A 17 -1.42 -2.12 -19.97
CA ALA A 17 -0.12 -2.75 -19.78
C ALA A 17 0.92 -1.82 -19.10
N ALA A 18 0.91 -0.52 -19.44
CA ALA A 18 1.78 0.45 -18.78
C ALA A 18 1.42 0.64 -17.29
N PHE A 19 0.14 0.65 -16.94
CA PHE A 19 -0.30 0.73 -15.55
C PHE A 19 0.06 -0.53 -14.77
N GLU A 20 -0.18 -1.71 -15.35
CA GLU A 20 0.18 -2.99 -14.79
C GLU A 20 1.68 -3.06 -14.47
N ASN A 21 2.53 -2.71 -15.44
CA ASN A 21 3.98 -2.68 -15.24
C ASN A 21 4.40 -1.74 -14.09
N LYS A 22 3.78 -0.57 -13.96
CA LYS A 22 4.06 0.35 -12.85
C LYS A 22 3.64 -0.20 -11.49
N ILE A 23 2.49 -0.89 -11.40
CA ILE A 23 2.08 -1.57 -10.17
C ILE A 23 3.06 -2.68 -9.80
N GLN A 24 3.45 -3.50 -10.75
CA GLN A 24 4.45 -4.55 -10.53
C GLN A 24 5.79 -3.94 -10.08
N THR A 25 6.22 -2.83 -10.70
CA THR A 25 7.41 -2.05 -10.30
C THR A 25 7.31 -1.52 -8.87
N LEU A 26 6.13 -1.05 -8.44
CA LEU A 26 5.88 -0.65 -7.05
C LEU A 26 6.21 -1.79 -6.07
N PHE A 27 5.68 -3.00 -6.31
CA PHE A 27 5.90 -4.13 -5.41
C PHE A 27 7.37 -4.61 -5.42
N VAL A 28 8.04 -4.58 -6.57
CA VAL A 28 9.49 -4.87 -6.64
C VAL A 28 10.30 -3.80 -5.90
N THR A 29 9.92 -2.52 -6.00
CA THR A 29 10.54 -1.45 -5.21
C THR A 29 10.36 -1.67 -3.71
N LEU A 30 9.16 -2.10 -3.26
CA LEU A 30 8.93 -2.47 -1.87
C LEU A 30 9.82 -3.65 -1.44
N MET A 31 9.94 -4.69 -2.26
CA MET A 31 10.82 -5.83 -1.99
C MET A 31 12.28 -5.39 -1.83
N LEU A 32 12.81 -4.63 -2.77
CA LEU A 32 14.19 -4.12 -2.75
C LEU A 32 14.46 -3.21 -1.55
N SER A 33 13.51 -2.38 -1.18
CA SER A 33 13.66 -1.38 -0.11
C SER A 33 13.27 -1.87 1.28
N GLY A 34 12.94 -3.16 1.45
CA GLY A 34 12.45 -3.71 2.72
C GLY A 34 11.11 -3.14 3.16
N GLY A 35 10.27 -2.73 2.20
CA GLY A 35 8.88 -2.32 2.46
C GLY A 35 7.96 -3.52 2.65
N TYR A 36 6.70 -3.23 3.05
CA TYR A 36 5.70 -4.25 3.33
C TYR A 36 4.64 -4.30 2.23
N ALA A 37 4.13 -5.50 1.93
CA ALA A 37 2.98 -5.65 1.06
C ALA A 37 1.69 -5.22 1.81
N PRO A 38 0.82 -4.40 1.20
CA PRO A 38 -0.46 -4.06 1.80
C PRO A 38 -1.34 -5.31 2.00
N CYS A 39 -2.25 -5.25 2.95
CA CYS A 39 -3.22 -6.30 3.28
C CYS A 39 -2.62 -7.61 3.80
N LEU A 40 -1.31 -7.75 3.84
CA LEU A 40 -0.60 -8.89 4.42
C LEU A 40 0.01 -8.51 5.77
N PRO A 41 0.31 -9.50 6.63
CA PRO A 41 1.08 -9.25 7.84
C PRO A 41 2.45 -8.64 7.52
N GLN A 42 2.98 -7.84 8.45
CA GLN A 42 4.31 -7.25 8.31
C GLN A 42 5.38 -8.35 8.20
N GLY A 43 6.15 -8.27 7.14
CA GLY A 43 7.22 -9.21 6.82
C GLY A 43 7.88 -8.86 5.49
N PRO A 44 9.09 -9.38 5.22
CA PRO A 44 9.77 -9.13 3.95
C PRO A 44 8.99 -9.76 2.78
N ILE A 45 8.93 -9.03 1.68
CA ILE A 45 8.53 -9.59 0.39
C ILE A 45 9.73 -10.40 -0.12
N VAL A 46 9.56 -11.71 -0.21
CA VAL A 46 10.66 -12.61 -0.60
C VAL A 46 10.60 -13.03 -2.06
N ARG A 47 9.42 -12.96 -2.65
CA ARG A 47 9.19 -13.41 -4.03
C ARG A 47 7.98 -12.69 -4.63
N ILE A 48 8.07 -12.40 -5.92
CA ILE A 48 6.98 -11.86 -6.71
C ILE A 48 6.88 -12.69 -7.99
N LYS A 49 5.72 -13.29 -8.23
CA LYS A 49 5.40 -13.98 -9.48
C LYS A 49 4.54 -13.08 -10.35
N LEU A 50 4.92 -12.92 -11.61
CA LEU A 50 4.17 -12.19 -12.62
C LEU A 50 3.50 -13.18 -13.57
N GLN A 51 2.31 -12.84 -14.07
CA GLN A 51 1.53 -13.67 -14.99
C GLN A 51 1.39 -15.12 -14.47
N GLY A 52 0.81 -15.25 -13.28
CA GLY A 52 0.72 -16.49 -12.54
C GLY A 52 -0.21 -17.56 -13.15
N ALA A 53 -0.87 -17.28 -14.30
CA ALA A 53 -1.76 -18.23 -14.98
C ALA A 53 -1.06 -19.56 -15.27
N VAL A 54 0.24 -19.53 -15.60
CA VAL A 54 1.05 -20.74 -15.85
C VAL A 54 1.20 -21.63 -14.61
N ASP A 55 1.04 -21.04 -13.41
CA ASP A 55 1.11 -21.75 -12.12
C ASP A 55 -0.30 -22.04 -11.55
N GLY A 56 -1.34 -21.87 -12.37
CA GLY A 56 -2.72 -22.23 -12.02
C GLY A 56 -3.55 -21.09 -11.38
N TYR A 57 -2.98 -19.92 -11.16
CA TYR A 57 -3.72 -18.76 -10.65
C TYR A 57 -4.67 -18.20 -11.72
N LYS A 58 -5.85 -17.78 -11.31
CA LYS A 58 -6.81 -17.05 -12.16
C LYS A 58 -6.71 -15.54 -11.94
N THR A 59 -6.39 -15.14 -10.70
CA THR A 59 -5.99 -13.78 -10.33
C THR A 59 -4.48 -13.69 -10.51
N ASP A 60 -4.01 -13.42 -11.71
CA ASP A 60 -2.70 -13.84 -12.18
C ASP A 60 -1.71 -12.71 -12.51
N ASP A 61 -2.15 -11.45 -12.57
CA ASP A 61 -1.26 -10.34 -12.98
C ASP A 61 -0.07 -10.15 -12.01
N LEU A 62 -0.27 -10.45 -10.70
CA LEU A 62 0.74 -10.27 -9.67
C LEU A 62 0.48 -11.18 -8.47
N ILE A 63 1.44 -12.02 -8.09
CA ILE A 63 1.39 -12.78 -6.84
C ILE A 63 2.60 -12.37 -5.97
N VAL A 64 2.32 -11.80 -4.79
CA VAL A 64 3.34 -11.36 -3.84
C VAL A 64 3.41 -12.34 -2.68
N PHE A 65 4.61 -12.76 -2.33
CA PHE A 65 4.88 -13.70 -1.24
C PHE A 65 5.62 -12.98 -0.11
N VAL A 66 5.05 -13.05 1.09
CA VAL A 66 5.61 -12.46 2.31
C VAL A 66 5.89 -13.56 3.32
N GLU A 67 7.10 -13.56 3.88
CA GLU A 67 7.47 -14.48 4.94
C GLU A 67 7.36 -13.81 6.31
N LYS A 68 7.00 -14.61 7.31
CA LYS A 68 7.08 -14.25 8.72
C LYS A 68 8.08 -15.13 9.44
N PRO A 69 8.82 -14.56 10.38
CA PRO A 69 9.66 -15.38 11.26
C PRO A 69 8.83 -16.47 11.94
N ASN A 70 9.35 -17.69 11.97
CA ASN A 70 8.73 -18.87 12.61
C ASN A 70 7.47 -19.42 11.92
N GLU A 71 7.17 -19.02 10.70
CA GLU A 71 6.10 -19.64 9.90
C GLU A 71 6.67 -20.37 8.68
N ASN A 72 6.24 -21.61 8.47
CA ASN A 72 6.79 -22.48 7.42
C ASN A 72 6.26 -22.20 6.00
N LYS A 73 5.22 -21.38 5.88
CA LYS A 73 4.62 -21.07 4.59
C LYS A 73 4.42 -19.56 4.43
N PRO A 74 4.73 -18.99 3.27
CA PRO A 74 4.53 -17.58 3.04
C PRO A 74 3.03 -17.22 2.98
N TYR A 75 2.72 -15.99 3.32
CA TYR A 75 1.45 -15.33 3.01
C TYR A 75 1.45 -14.87 1.56
N LYS A 76 0.32 -14.93 0.89
CA LYS A 76 0.19 -14.50 -0.51
C LYS A 76 -0.84 -13.39 -0.67
N LEU A 77 -0.50 -12.43 -1.52
CA LEU A 77 -1.44 -11.48 -2.09
C LEU A 77 -1.57 -11.82 -3.57
N LEU A 78 -2.76 -12.21 -4.01
CA LEU A 78 -3.10 -12.43 -5.40
C LEU A 78 -3.71 -11.15 -5.95
N GLY A 79 -3.06 -10.51 -6.91
CA GLY A 79 -3.42 -9.21 -7.44
C GLY A 79 -3.91 -9.27 -8.89
N GLN A 80 -5.14 -8.83 -9.13
CA GLN A 80 -5.63 -8.52 -10.48
C GLN A 80 -5.51 -7.01 -10.71
N ILE A 81 -4.87 -6.61 -11.79
CA ILE A 81 -4.55 -5.21 -12.07
C ILE A 81 -5.45 -4.67 -13.19
N LYS A 82 -6.14 -3.57 -12.93
CA LYS A 82 -6.98 -2.87 -13.93
C LYS A 82 -6.74 -1.37 -13.84
N SER A 83 -6.33 -0.73 -14.93
CA SER A 83 -6.05 0.72 -14.94
C SER A 83 -7.29 1.57 -14.62
N SER A 84 -8.48 1.06 -14.92
CA SER A 84 -9.76 1.65 -14.56
C SER A 84 -10.85 0.59 -14.51
N ILE A 85 -11.79 0.75 -13.60
CA ILE A 85 -12.90 -0.18 -13.43
C ILE A 85 -14.12 0.54 -12.84
N LYS A 86 -15.31 0.03 -13.11
CA LYS A 86 -16.56 0.42 -12.43
C LYS A 86 -17.09 -0.79 -11.65
N ILE A 87 -17.38 -0.60 -10.38
CA ILE A 87 -17.85 -1.69 -9.51
C ILE A 87 -19.36 -1.72 -9.50
N THR A 88 -19.90 -2.33 -10.53
CA THR A 88 -21.35 -2.47 -10.73
C THR A 88 -21.71 -3.86 -11.23
N LYS A 89 -22.97 -4.28 -11.01
CA LYS A 89 -23.48 -5.58 -11.44
C LYS A 89 -23.42 -5.82 -12.96
N ASN A 90 -23.33 -4.76 -13.77
CA ASN A 90 -23.36 -4.86 -15.22
C ASN A 90 -21.96 -4.61 -15.86
N ASN A 91 -20.91 -4.43 -15.06
CA ASN A 91 -19.58 -4.19 -15.60
C ASN A 91 -18.87 -5.51 -15.89
N GLN A 92 -18.55 -5.76 -17.16
CA GLN A 92 -17.93 -6.99 -17.61
C GLN A 92 -16.53 -7.20 -17.02
N VAL A 93 -15.73 -6.13 -16.93
CA VAL A 93 -14.38 -6.21 -16.35
C VAL A 93 -14.44 -6.57 -14.87
N PHE A 94 -15.43 -6.04 -14.12
CA PHE A 94 -15.65 -6.42 -12.73
C PHE A 94 -16.12 -7.87 -12.61
N ALA A 95 -16.97 -8.34 -13.54
CA ALA A 95 -17.37 -9.74 -13.61
C ALA A 95 -16.15 -10.67 -13.72
N GLU A 96 -15.25 -10.39 -14.67
CA GLU A 96 -14.04 -11.18 -14.89
C GLU A 96 -13.14 -11.22 -13.66
N VAL A 97 -12.94 -10.07 -13.00
CA VAL A 97 -12.16 -9.98 -11.74
C VAL A 97 -12.79 -10.84 -10.64
N ILE A 98 -14.09 -10.75 -10.42
CA ILE A 98 -14.77 -11.52 -9.37
C ILE A 98 -14.78 -13.01 -9.70
N GLN A 99 -14.92 -13.40 -10.97
CA GLN A 99 -14.85 -14.80 -11.39
C GLN A 99 -13.46 -15.41 -11.14
N ALA A 100 -12.40 -14.70 -11.52
CA ALA A 100 -11.03 -15.12 -11.26
C ALA A 100 -10.77 -15.25 -9.74
N ALA A 101 -11.11 -14.22 -8.98
CA ALA A 101 -10.94 -14.17 -7.53
C ALA A 101 -11.72 -15.32 -6.82
N TRP A 102 -12.95 -15.57 -7.23
CA TRP A 102 -13.76 -16.65 -6.66
C TRP A 102 -13.20 -18.03 -6.99
N SER A 103 -12.69 -18.20 -8.21
CA SER A 103 -12.06 -19.46 -8.62
C SER A 103 -10.86 -19.77 -7.74
N ASP A 104 -9.97 -18.78 -7.53
CA ASP A 104 -8.79 -18.97 -6.69
C ASP A 104 -9.15 -19.15 -5.22
N PHE A 105 -10.10 -18.37 -4.69
CA PHE A 105 -10.57 -18.49 -3.31
C PHE A 105 -11.08 -19.92 -2.97
N ASN A 106 -11.61 -20.65 -3.95
CA ASN A 106 -12.08 -22.01 -3.79
C ASN A 106 -11.09 -23.09 -4.25
N ASN A 107 -9.90 -22.71 -4.67
CA ASN A 107 -8.84 -23.62 -5.07
C ASN A 107 -7.76 -23.69 -3.98
N SER A 108 -7.77 -24.77 -3.19
CA SER A 108 -6.79 -24.97 -2.09
C SER A 108 -5.34 -25.13 -2.55
N ASP A 109 -5.09 -25.42 -3.82
CA ASP A 109 -3.74 -25.54 -4.35
C ASP A 109 -3.06 -24.16 -4.47
N VAL A 110 -3.83 -23.12 -4.71
CA VAL A 110 -3.33 -21.76 -4.91
C VAL A 110 -3.66 -20.78 -3.79
N PHE A 111 -4.70 -21.04 -2.98
CA PHE A 111 -5.19 -20.11 -1.97
C PHE A 111 -5.48 -20.79 -0.62
N THR A 112 -4.96 -20.21 0.46
CA THR A 112 -5.19 -20.64 1.84
C THR A 112 -6.04 -19.59 2.57
N LYS A 113 -7.30 -19.91 2.87
CA LYS A 113 -8.31 -18.98 3.43
C LYS A 113 -7.90 -18.31 4.75
N GLU A 114 -7.04 -18.94 5.56
CA GLU A 114 -6.60 -18.39 6.86
C GLU A 114 -5.39 -17.44 6.72
N ARG A 115 -4.84 -17.32 5.53
CA ARG A 115 -3.52 -16.71 5.30
C ARG A 115 -3.48 -15.73 4.14
N ASP A 116 -4.06 -16.12 3.02
CA ASP A 116 -3.89 -15.42 1.76
C ASP A 116 -4.99 -14.37 1.55
N VAL A 117 -4.71 -13.37 0.72
CA VAL A 117 -5.66 -12.33 0.34
C VAL A 117 -5.71 -12.17 -1.19
N ILE A 118 -6.83 -11.68 -1.69
CA ILE A 118 -7.02 -11.33 -3.09
C ILE A 118 -7.23 -9.82 -3.18
N ALA A 119 -6.59 -9.16 -4.12
CA ALA A 119 -6.74 -7.73 -4.32
C ALA A 119 -7.05 -7.37 -5.78
N LEU A 120 -8.09 -6.58 -5.97
CA LEU A 120 -8.22 -5.76 -7.17
C LEU A 120 -7.34 -4.52 -7.00
N ILE A 121 -6.30 -4.42 -7.81
CA ILE A 121 -5.37 -3.28 -7.81
C ILE A 121 -5.74 -2.38 -8.98
N THR A 122 -6.08 -1.12 -8.70
CA THR A 122 -6.65 -0.26 -9.74
C THR A 122 -6.11 1.17 -9.68
N GLY A 123 -6.29 1.90 -10.77
CA GLY A 123 -6.17 3.36 -10.77
C GLY A 123 -7.28 4.00 -9.91
N PRO A 124 -7.26 5.33 -9.76
CA PRO A 124 -8.31 6.01 -9.00
C PRO A 124 -9.70 5.69 -9.54
N ILE A 125 -10.57 5.18 -8.68
CA ILE A 125 -12.00 4.94 -8.97
C ILE A 125 -12.85 6.09 -8.44
N SER A 126 -14.13 6.12 -8.81
CA SER A 126 -15.04 7.17 -8.35
C SER A 126 -15.17 7.13 -6.81
N LYS A 127 -15.37 8.31 -6.19
CA LYS A 127 -15.61 8.38 -4.74
C LYS A 127 -16.80 7.47 -4.33
N THR A 128 -17.85 7.42 -5.13
CA THR A 128 -19.00 6.55 -4.89
C THR A 128 -18.61 5.07 -4.89
N ASP A 129 -17.72 4.64 -5.81
CA ASP A 129 -17.23 3.27 -5.81
C ASP A 129 -16.34 3.01 -4.59
N THR A 130 -15.40 3.91 -4.29
CA THR A 130 -14.50 3.78 -3.14
C THR A 130 -15.29 3.68 -1.83
N ASP A 131 -16.12 4.68 -1.51
CA ASP A 131 -16.87 4.72 -0.25
C ASP A 131 -17.81 3.50 -0.09
N GLY A 132 -18.40 3.05 -1.20
CA GLY A 132 -19.32 1.93 -1.18
C GLY A 132 -18.65 0.58 -0.99
N VAL A 133 -17.52 0.37 -1.65
CA VAL A 133 -16.81 -0.91 -1.57
C VAL A 133 -15.99 -0.98 -0.27
N ASP A 134 -15.27 0.06 0.09
CA ASP A 134 -14.51 0.09 1.34
C ASP A 134 -15.44 -0.15 2.53
N GLY A 135 -16.60 0.53 2.56
CA GLY A 135 -17.61 0.28 3.58
C GLY A 135 -18.11 -1.17 3.62
N LEU A 136 -18.35 -1.78 2.45
CA LEU A 136 -18.78 -3.19 2.38
C LEU A 136 -17.71 -4.15 2.92
N LEU A 137 -16.47 -3.99 2.46
CA LEU A 137 -15.36 -4.88 2.80
C LEU A 137 -14.94 -4.69 4.27
N GLU A 138 -14.97 -3.45 4.79
CA GLU A 138 -14.73 -3.18 6.21
C GLU A 138 -15.82 -3.80 7.09
N HIS A 139 -17.10 -3.72 6.71
CA HIS A 139 -18.15 -4.43 7.44
C HIS A 139 -17.93 -5.94 7.45
N ALA A 140 -17.47 -6.52 6.34
CA ALA A 140 -17.18 -7.96 6.31
C ALA A 140 -16.01 -8.32 7.25
N ARG A 141 -14.96 -7.53 7.29
CA ARG A 141 -13.77 -7.75 8.16
C ARG A 141 -14.05 -7.56 9.66
N HIS A 142 -14.89 -6.57 9.99
CA HIS A 142 -15.18 -6.18 11.38
C HIS A 142 -16.45 -6.82 11.97
N THR A 143 -16.94 -7.92 11.38
CA THR A 143 -18.04 -8.71 11.93
C THR A 143 -17.56 -10.10 12.30
N CYS A 144 -18.06 -10.62 13.44
CA CYS A 144 -17.64 -11.91 13.96
C CYS A 144 -18.17 -13.07 13.12
N ASN A 145 -19.35 -12.90 12.52
CA ASN A 145 -20.02 -13.93 11.74
C ASN A 145 -20.89 -13.32 10.61
N CYS A 146 -21.39 -14.18 9.76
CA CYS A 146 -22.16 -13.77 8.59
C CYS A 146 -23.53 -13.19 8.97
N GLU A 147 -24.17 -13.63 10.06
CA GLU A 147 -25.46 -13.11 10.50
C GLU A 147 -25.35 -11.66 10.93
N GLU A 148 -24.33 -11.36 11.72
CA GLU A 148 -24.01 -9.98 12.12
C GLU A 148 -23.73 -9.11 10.90
N PHE A 149 -22.90 -9.60 9.96
CA PHE A 149 -22.59 -8.90 8.70
C PHE A 149 -23.86 -8.56 7.91
N ILE A 150 -24.69 -9.57 7.62
CA ILE A 150 -25.90 -9.37 6.85
C ILE A 150 -26.87 -8.43 7.57
N THR A 151 -27.01 -8.56 8.90
CA THR A 151 -27.84 -7.69 9.70
C THR A 151 -27.42 -6.24 9.62
N LYS A 152 -26.11 -5.97 9.74
CA LYS A 152 -25.54 -4.62 9.65
C LYS A 152 -25.75 -4.02 8.25
N VAL A 153 -25.37 -4.76 7.20
CA VAL A 153 -25.42 -4.24 5.83
C VAL A 153 -26.85 -4.07 5.33
N SER A 154 -27.82 -4.87 5.81
CA SER A 154 -29.24 -4.77 5.42
C SER A 154 -29.96 -3.56 6.02
N ARG A 155 -29.48 -3.02 7.15
CA ARG A 155 -30.16 -1.92 7.86
C ARG A 155 -29.83 -0.55 7.24
N ALA A 156 -30.82 0.13 6.68
CA ALA A 156 -30.65 1.45 6.05
C ALA A 156 -30.08 2.53 6.98
N ARG A 157 -30.34 2.44 8.29
CA ARG A 157 -29.76 3.37 9.29
C ARG A 157 -28.30 3.08 9.62
N PHE A 158 -27.79 1.89 9.27
CA PHE A 158 -26.44 1.45 9.59
C PHE A 158 -25.52 1.51 8.37
N CYS A 159 -26.03 1.14 7.20
CA CYS A 159 -25.29 1.16 5.94
C CYS A 159 -25.95 2.06 4.91
N SER A 160 -25.13 2.80 4.16
CA SER A 160 -25.59 3.60 3.04
C SER A 160 -26.18 2.73 1.93
N GLU A 161 -27.03 3.30 1.11
CA GLU A 161 -27.56 2.63 -0.09
C GLU A 161 -26.41 2.20 -1.02
N ASN A 162 -25.38 3.01 -1.10
CA ASN A 162 -24.22 2.72 -1.92
C ASN A 162 -23.51 1.41 -1.51
N VAL A 163 -23.31 1.16 -0.21
CA VAL A 163 -22.75 -0.09 0.31
C VAL A 163 -23.64 -1.29 -0.07
N ARG A 164 -24.97 -1.14 0.06
CA ARG A 164 -25.93 -2.20 -0.33
C ARG A 164 -25.89 -2.49 -1.83
N ASN A 165 -25.73 -1.45 -2.65
CA ASN A 165 -25.59 -1.61 -4.10
C ASN A 165 -24.30 -2.35 -4.45
N LYS A 166 -23.20 -2.15 -3.72
CA LYS A 166 -21.95 -2.92 -3.91
C LYS A 166 -22.14 -4.38 -3.49
N LEU A 167 -22.79 -4.65 -2.35
CA LEU A 167 -23.11 -6.02 -1.97
C LEU A 167 -23.94 -6.73 -3.07
N THR A 168 -24.90 -6.03 -3.66
CA THR A 168 -25.70 -6.56 -4.77
C THR A 168 -24.81 -6.84 -6.00
N ALA A 169 -23.87 -5.93 -6.33
CA ALA A 169 -22.94 -6.14 -7.44
C ALA A 169 -22.10 -7.40 -7.24
N PHE A 170 -21.51 -7.60 -6.05
CA PHE A 170 -20.76 -8.83 -5.75
C PHE A 170 -21.64 -10.08 -5.84
N LYS A 171 -22.85 -10.06 -5.26
CA LYS A 171 -23.78 -11.20 -5.30
C LYS A 171 -24.16 -11.60 -6.73
N GLU A 172 -24.48 -10.64 -7.59
CA GLU A 172 -24.83 -10.92 -8.98
C GLU A 172 -23.66 -11.48 -9.77
N GLN A 173 -22.43 -10.98 -9.57
CA GLN A 173 -21.26 -11.54 -10.23
C GLN A 173 -20.92 -12.95 -9.74
N LEU A 174 -20.99 -13.19 -8.44
CA LEU A 174 -20.78 -14.52 -7.86
C LEU A 174 -21.85 -15.52 -8.29
N LYS A 175 -23.09 -15.09 -8.50
CA LYS A 175 -24.17 -15.93 -9.01
C LYS A 175 -23.83 -16.49 -10.40
N VAL A 176 -23.19 -15.69 -11.26
CA VAL A 176 -22.79 -16.14 -12.60
C VAL A 176 -21.85 -17.33 -12.53
N VAL A 177 -20.81 -17.24 -11.68
CA VAL A 177 -19.82 -18.33 -11.52
C VAL A 177 -20.33 -19.51 -10.70
N ASN A 178 -21.40 -19.33 -9.94
CA ASN A 178 -22.05 -20.37 -9.15
C ASN A 178 -23.25 -21.00 -9.88
N ASN A 179 -23.14 -21.19 -11.19
CA ASN A 179 -24.17 -21.84 -12.03
C ASN A 179 -25.57 -21.21 -11.90
N GLY A 180 -25.63 -19.88 -11.81
CA GLY A 180 -26.88 -19.13 -11.71
C GLY A 180 -27.55 -19.17 -10.31
N LYS A 181 -26.91 -19.76 -9.30
CA LYS A 181 -27.37 -19.78 -7.91
C LYS A 181 -26.58 -18.75 -7.07
N TYR A 182 -27.28 -18.11 -6.14
CA TYR A 182 -26.59 -17.30 -5.16
C TYR A 182 -25.65 -18.14 -4.29
N VAL A 183 -24.47 -17.60 -4.00
CA VAL A 183 -23.53 -18.19 -3.07
C VAL A 183 -24.11 -18.12 -1.65
N GLU A 184 -23.85 -19.13 -0.84
CA GLU A 184 -24.28 -19.17 0.57
C GLU A 184 -23.68 -17.96 1.34
N LYS A 185 -24.45 -17.47 2.32
CA LYS A 185 -24.12 -16.23 3.04
C LYS A 185 -22.76 -16.32 3.74
N GLU A 186 -22.46 -17.47 4.32
CA GLU A 186 -21.20 -17.77 5.00
C GLU A 186 -20.00 -17.70 4.05
N GLU A 187 -20.13 -18.30 2.88
CA GLU A 187 -19.06 -18.29 1.87
C GLU A 187 -18.89 -16.89 1.26
N LEU A 188 -19.98 -16.16 1.03
CA LEU A 188 -19.93 -14.77 0.60
C LEU A 188 -19.19 -13.90 1.64
N HIS A 189 -19.54 -14.04 2.93
CA HIS A 189 -18.89 -13.28 4.00
C HIS A 189 -17.41 -13.61 4.09
N LYS A 190 -17.04 -14.90 4.05
CA LYS A 190 -15.62 -15.33 4.01
C LYS A 190 -14.88 -14.74 2.81
N PHE A 191 -15.47 -14.83 1.61
CA PHE A 191 -14.86 -14.26 0.41
C PHE A 191 -14.61 -12.76 0.54
N LEU A 192 -15.61 -11.98 0.98
CA LEU A 192 -15.48 -10.52 1.14
C LEU A 192 -14.43 -10.13 2.18
N ARG A 193 -14.19 -10.94 3.20
CA ARG A 193 -13.12 -10.71 4.19
C ARG A 193 -11.73 -10.84 3.59
N HIS A 194 -11.55 -11.69 2.59
CA HIS A 194 -10.27 -11.91 1.92
C HIS A 194 -10.06 -11.04 0.67
N PHE A 195 -11.12 -10.36 0.23
CA PHE A 195 -11.06 -9.48 -0.94
C PHE A 195 -10.73 -8.05 -0.54
N HIS A 196 -9.80 -7.43 -1.27
CA HIS A 196 -9.35 -6.06 -1.05
C HIS A 196 -9.41 -5.25 -2.34
N ILE A 197 -9.49 -3.92 -2.21
CA ILE A 197 -9.29 -3.00 -3.33
C ILE A 197 -8.17 -2.05 -2.96
N LEU A 198 -7.17 -1.96 -3.84
CA LEU A 198 -6.01 -1.10 -3.69
C LEU A 198 -5.98 -0.08 -4.82
N GLY A 199 -6.16 1.18 -4.49
CA GLY A 199 -6.15 2.28 -5.43
C GLY A 199 -4.79 2.99 -5.49
N TYR A 200 -4.20 3.10 -6.70
CA TYR A 200 -2.94 3.81 -6.91
C TYR A 200 -3.02 4.80 -8.06
N ASP A 201 -2.50 5.98 -7.87
CA ASP A 201 -2.49 7.05 -8.88
C ASP A 201 -1.24 7.05 -9.80
N LEU A 202 -0.62 5.87 -9.97
CA LEU A 202 0.62 5.68 -10.76
C LEU A 202 0.48 6.02 -12.25
N ALA A 203 -0.73 6.15 -12.77
CA ALA A 203 -0.96 6.64 -14.13
C ALA A 203 -0.63 8.14 -14.27
N LYS A 204 -0.68 8.91 -13.17
CA LYS A 204 -0.38 10.33 -13.15
C LYS A 204 1.12 10.56 -13.05
N LYS A 205 1.65 11.51 -13.87
CA LYS A 205 3.07 11.87 -13.84
C LYS A 205 3.52 12.41 -12.47
N GLU A 206 2.65 13.14 -11.79
CA GLU A 206 2.86 13.76 -10.48
C GLU A 206 1.95 13.10 -9.43
N GLY A 207 1.78 11.78 -9.52
CA GLY A 207 0.98 11.02 -8.57
C GLY A 207 1.67 10.89 -7.21
N VAL A 208 0.87 10.87 -6.14
CA VAL A 208 1.37 10.74 -4.77
C VAL A 208 2.13 9.43 -4.59
N ALA A 209 1.59 8.32 -5.11
CA ALA A 209 2.22 7.02 -4.98
C ALA A 209 3.63 6.99 -5.62
N LEU A 210 3.79 7.53 -6.83
CA LEU A 210 5.09 7.59 -7.50
C LEU A 210 6.08 8.49 -6.75
N SER A 211 5.61 9.61 -6.20
CA SER A 211 6.45 10.53 -5.42
C SER A 211 6.96 9.87 -4.14
N LEU A 212 6.10 9.13 -3.43
CA LEU A 212 6.49 8.39 -2.23
C LEU A 212 7.49 7.26 -2.54
N LEU A 213 7.28 6.53 -3.65
CA LEU A 213 8.23 5.50 -4.08
C LEU A 213 9.60 6.06 -4.43
N LYS A 214 9.65 7.18 -5.16
CA LYS A 214 10.91 7.88 -5.45
C LYS A 214 11.59 8.38 -4.18
N SER A 215 10.83 8.94 -3.24
CA SER A 215 11.36 9.32 -1.93
C SER A 215 11.89 8.12 -1.15
N ARG A 216 11.23 6.96 -1.24
CA ARG A 216 11.73 5.72 -0.64
C ARG A 216 13.05 5.25 -1.26
N ILE A 217 13.16 5.30 -2.60
CA ILE A 217 14.39 4.95 -3.31
C ILE A 217 15.54 5.88 -2.89
N SER A 218 15.30 7.20 -2.80
CA SER A 218 16.33 8.18 -2.43
C SER A 218 16.89 8.04 -1.01
N GLN A 219 16.18 7.30 -0.12
CA GLN A 219 16.68 6.99 1.23
C GLN A 219 17.89 6.03 1.25
N PHE A 220 18.15 5.32 0.15
CA PHE A 220 19.27 4.39 0.05
C PHE A 220 20.51 5.03 -0.60
N ASN A 221 20.30 6.07 -1.40
CA ASN A 221 21.36 6.84 -2.01
C ASN A 221 20.82 8.23 -2.37
N ASN A 222 21.51 9.30 -2.01
CA ASN A 222 21.11 10.68 -2.27
C ASN A 222 21.08 11.07 -3.76
N ASN A 223 21.32 10.14 -4.67
CA ASN A 223 21.23 10.36 -6.09
C ASN A 223 19.77 10.48 -6.57
N ASN A 224 19.60 10.99 -7.78
CA ASN A 224 18.30 11.06 -8.43
C ASN A 224 17.62 9.67 -8.45
N PRO A 225 16.44 9.47 -7.85
CA PRO A 225 15.76 8.17 -7.80
C PRO A 225 15.16 7.74 -9.14
N HIS A 226 15.03 8.65 -10.09
CA HIS A 226 14.34 8.36 -11.36
C HIS A 226 15.03 7.31 -12.22
N PRO A 227 16.36 7.33 -12.43
CA PRO A 227 17.03 6.26 -13.17
C PRO A 227 16.85 4.88 -12.56
N ILE A 228 16.90 4.80 -11.23
CA ILE A 228 16.68 3.53 -10.51
C ILE A 228 15.25 3.02 -10.69
N TRP A 229 14.26 3.90 -10.58
CA TRP A 229 12.88 3.56 -10.89
C TRP A 229 12.73 3.01 -12.32
N CYS A 230 13.32 3.68 -13.32
CA CYS A 230 13.28 3.24 -14.71
C CYS A 230 13.98 1.90 -14.92
N GLN A 231 15.08 1.64 -14.21
CA GLN A 231 15.78 0.36 -14.24
C GLN A 231 14.91 -0.76 -13.68
N ILE A 232 14.28 -0.55 -12.52
CA ILE A 232 13.32 -1.53 -11.94
C ILE A 232 12.18 -1.78 -12.93
N GLU A 233 11.62 -0.73 -13.52
CA GLU A 233 10.52 -0.84 -14.50
C GLU A 233 10.93 -1.63 -15.74
N HIS A 234 12.17 -1.49 -16.20
CA HIS A 234 12.73 -2.26 -17.31
C HIS A 234 12.85 -3.76 -16.98
N GLU A 235 13.43 -4.10 -15.82
CA GLU A 235 13.54 -5.48 -15.36
C GLU A 235 12.16 -6.12 -15.20
N VAL A 236 11.24 -5.44 -14.52
CA VAL A 236 9.86 -5.93 -14.33
C VAL A 236 9.20 -6.24 -15.67
N ARG A 237 9.37 -5.39 -16.68
CA ARG A 237 8.81 -5.62 -18.02
C ARG A 237 9.37 -6.90 -18.65
N SER A 238 10.67 -7.15 -18.52
CA SER A 238 11.31 -8.37 -19.01
C SER A 238 10.75 -9.63 -18.33
N PHE A 239 10.62 -9.59 -16.99
CA PHE A 239 10.02 -10.70 -16.24
C PHE A 239 8.53 -10.88 -16.58
N ASN A 240 7.76 -9.80 -16.74
CA ASN A 240 6.35 -9.87 -17.07
C ASN A 240 6.10 -10.53 -18.43
N GLN A 241 6.89 -10.21 -19.44
CA GLN A 241 6.80 -10.83 -20.78
C GLN A 241 7.06 -12.34 -20.77
N ASN A 242 7.83 -12.82 -19.80
CA ASN A 242 8.22 -14.22 -19.68
C ASN A 242 7.48 -14.97 -18.55
N ALA A 243 6.40 -14.39 -18.03
CA ALA A 243 5.71 -14.94 -16.85
C ALA A 243 6.71 -15.32 -15.74
N GLY A 244 7.66 -14.45 -15.46
CA GLY A 244 8.83 -14.73 -14.63
C GLY A 244 8.55 -14.62 -13.13
N THR A 245 9.50 -15.08 -12.34
CA THR A 245 9.52 -14.95 -10.88
C THR A 245 10.67 -14.07 -10.47
N ILE A 246 10.39 -13.04 -9.70
CA ILE A 246 11.37 -12.07 -9.21
C ILE A 246 11.68 -12.37 -7.75
N THR A 247 12.97 -12.52 -7.45
CA THR A 247 13.56 -12.58 -6.11
C THR A 247 14.79 -11.67 -6.09
N LEU A 248 15.41 -11.48 -4.94
CA LEU A 248 16.67 -10.71 -4.88
C LEU A 248 17.81 -11.36 -5.68
N GLU A 249 17.80 -12.70 -5.83
CA GLU A 249 18.81 -13.42 -6.59
C GLU A 249 18.62 -13.33 -8.11
N THR A 250 17.38 -13.11 -8.57
CA THR A 250 17.07 -13.04 -10.01
C THR A 250 17.22 -11.64 -10.59
N LEU A 251 17.35 -10.63 -9.75
CA LEU A 251 17.58 -9.25 -10.17
C LEU A 251 19.07 -8.95 -10.39
N PRO A 252 19.41 -7.95 -11.23
CA PRO A 252 20.80 -7.51 -11.41
C PRO A 252 21.45 -7.15 -10.06
N LYS A 253 22.67 -7.63 -9.83
CA LYS A 253 23.40 -7.42 -8.58
C LYS A 253 23.55 -5.93 -8.25
N GLU A 254 23.87 -5.11 -9.25
CA GLU A 254 24.05 -3.66 -9.10
C GLU A 254 22.76 -2.99 -8.58
N LEU A 255 21.60 -3.47 -9.04
CA LEU A 255 20.31 -2.96 -8.59
C LEU A 255 20.04 -3.37 -7.13
N VAL A 256 20.32 -4.59 -6.76
CA VAL A 256 20.18 -5.09 -5.37
C VAL A 256 21.15 -4.36 -4.43
N GLU A 257 22.40 -4.19 -4.84
CA GLU A 257 23.42 -3.46 -4.06
C GLU A 257 23.02 -2.00 -3.80
N TYR A 258 22.34 -1.35 -4.75
CA TYR A 258 21.85 0.01 -4.56
C TYR A 258 20.95 0.14 -3.31
N PHE A 259 20.16 -0.89 -2.99
CA PHE A 259 19.25 -0.93 -1.85
C PHE A 259 19.87 -1.49 -0.56
N LYS A 260 21.13 -1.90 -0.59
CA LYS A 260 21.85 -2.18 0.64
C LYS A 260 22.17 -0.84 1.30
N LYS A 261 21.71 -0.66 2.55
CA LYS A 261 22.13 0.53 3.33
C LYS A 261 23.65 0.52 3.40
N SER A 262 24.31 1.56 2.92
CA SER A 262 25.72 1.74 3.23
C SER A 262 25.86 1.81 4.75
N GLU A 263 26.78 1.05 5.33
CA GLU A 263 27.02 1.05 6.79
C GLU A 263 27.41 2.46 7.30
N THR A 264 27.85 3.33 6.40
CA THR A 264 28.14 4.75 6.62
C THR A 264 26.89 5.65 6.80
N SER A 265 25.69 5.17 6.50
CA SER A 265 24.45 5.95 6.75
C SER A 265 23.77 5.61 8.10
N ARG A 266 24.35 4.73 8.90
CA ARG A 266 24.12 4.78 10.34
C ARG A 266 24.84 6.02 10.80
N ILE A 267 24.14 7.08 11.17
CA ILE A 267 24.62 8.05 12.11
C ILE A 267 25.03 7.21 13.32
N SER A 268 26.33 6.94 13.41
CA SER A 268 26.89 6.19 14.53
C SER A 268 26.53 6.96 15.79
N PRO A 269 26.08 6.29 16.86
CA PRO A 269 25.96 6.95 18.16
C PRO A 269 27.27 7.57 18.65
N ASP A 270 28.41 7.28 17.98
CA ASP A 270 29.71 7.83 18.27
C ASP A 270 29.93 9.28 17.79
N PHE A 271 29.05 9.83 16.92
CA PHE A 271 29.11 11.27 16.59
C PHE A 271 28.75 12.19 17.75
N ALA A 272 28.16 11.64 18.82
CA ALA A 272 27.89 12.38 20.04
C ALA A 272 29.07 12.38 21.05
N LYS A 273 30.18 11.68 20.77
CA LYS A 273 31.33 11.58 21.69
C LYS A 273 32.57 12.35 21.29
N GLU A 274 32.71 12.81 20.05
CA GLU A 274 33.94 13.46 19.57
C GLU A 274 33.92 14.98 19.44
N ASN A 275 32.83 15.68 19.79
CA ASN A 275 32.78 17.15 19.73
C ASN A 275 32.37 17.84 21.03
N VAL A 276 32.82 17.32 22.20
CA VAL A 276 32.66 18.01 23.48
C VAL A 276 34.02 18.54 23.96
N GLU A 277 34.79 19.18 23.11
CA GLU A 277 35.85 20.12 23.51
C GLU A 277 36.00 21.16 22.41
N GLY A 278 35.28 22.25 22.56
CA GLY A 278 35.41 23.40 21.67
C GLY A 278 34.16 24.28 21.71
N ASP A 279 34.24 25.37 22.47
CA ASP A 279 33.26 26.44 22.45
C ASP A 279 32.81 26.80 21.04
N SER A 280 31.65 26.32 20.64
CA SER A 280 30.80 26.98 19.69
C SER A 280 29.35 26.55 19.97
N GLU A 281 28.56 27.49 20.46
CA GLU A 281 27.11 27.46 20.41
C GLU A 281 26.67 27.20 18.96
N VAL A 282 26.64 25.95 18.57
CA VAL A 282 25.91 25.53 17.37
C VAL A 282 24.51 25.16 17.84
N GLY A 283 23.69 26.16 17.91
CA GLY A 283 22.26 26.01 18.06
C GLY A 283 21.72 25.17 16.89
N LEU A 284 21.61 23.86 17.09
CA LEU A 284 21.11 22.88 16.11
C LEU A 284 19.62 23.06 15.80
N ALA A 285 18.95 24.04 16.39
CA ALA A 285 17.49 24.11 16.32
C ALA A 285 16.91 25.52 16.13
N THR A 286 17.71 26.52 15.87
CA THR A 286 17.18 27.90 15.75
C THR A 286 16.48 28.21 14.44
N ASP A 287 16.55 27.33 13.45
CA ASP A 287 15.83 27.56 12.19
C ASP A 287 15.09 26.30 11.68
N TRP A 288 13.99 26.02 12.32
CA TRP A 288 13.02 25.01 11.92
C TRP A 288 12.62 25.09 10.44
N ASN A 289 12.63 26.29 9.86
CA ASN A 289 12.26 26.53 8.48
C ASN A 289 13.22 25.85 7.47
N HIS A 290 14.45 25.57 7.87
CA HIS A 290 15.45 24.90 7.04
C HIS A 290 15.39 23.37 7.15
N HIS A 291 14.57 22.79 8.04
CA HIS A 291 14.42 21.35 8.13
C HIS A 291 13.65 20.77 6.94
N PRO A 292 14.10 19.65 6.34
CA PRO A 292 13.36 18.94 5.30
C PRO A 292 11.93 18.57 5.75
N THR A 293 10.98 18.60 4.83
CA THR A 293 9.56 18.32 5.13
C THR A 293 9.36 16.96 5.81
N ALA A 294 10.16 15.95 5.46
CA ALA A 294 10.11 14.63 6.10
C ALA A 294 10.51 14.66 7.57
N GLN A 295 11.53 15.45 7.91
CA GLN A 295 11.94 15.66 9.31
C GLN A 295 10.87 16.43 10.07
N LYS A 296 10.26 17.44 9.45
CA LYS A 296 9.13 18.18 10.04
C LYS A 296 7.96 17.25 10.39
N LEU A 297 7.60 16.35 9.47
CA LEU A 297 6.54 15.37 9.71
C LEU A 297 6.89 14.35 10.79
N ALA A 298 8.13 13.87 10.82
CA ALA A 298 8.59 12.94 11.86
C ALA A 298 8.55 13.59 13.25
N VAL A 299 8.96 14.84 13.33
CA VAL A 299 8.91 15.61 14.57
C VAL A 299 7.46 15.96 14.96
N ALA A 300 6.60 16.28 14.00
CA ALA A 300 5.18 16.51 14.25
C ALA A 300 4.49 15.26 14.82
N ASN A 301 4.83 14.07 14.31
CA ASN A 301 4.35 12.80 14.85
C ASN A 301 4.88 12.54 16.27
N LEU A 302 6.15 12.84 16.51
CA LEU A 302 6.74 12.74 17.87
C LEU A 302 6.01 13.65 18.85
N ILE A 303 5.74 14.91 18.46
CA ILE A 303 5.00 15.86 19.28
C ILE A 303 3.54 15.41 19.50
N GLY A 304 2.91 14.82 18.47
CA GLY A 304 1.55 14.29 18.57
C GLY A 304 1.40 13.16 19.59
N SER A 305 2.48 12.41 19.83
CA SER A 305 2.53 11.33 20.83
C SER A 305 3.27 11.71 22.12
N TRP A 306 3.91 12.88 22.17
CA TRP A 306 4.77 13.29 23.27
C TRP A 306 3.96 13.57 24.54
N ASN A 307 4.50 13.09 25.66
CA ASN A 307 3.95 13.32 26.97
C ASN A 307 5.03 14.00 27.83
N GLU A 308 4.76 15.23 28.30
CA GLU A 308 5.67 16.02 29.12
C GLU A 308 6.01 15.37 30.49
N ASN A 309 5.23 14.38 30.89
CA ASN A 309 5.50 13.60 32.11
C ASN A 309 6.29 12.30 31.83
N ASN A 310 6.68 12.05 30.57
CA ASN A 310 7.44 10.87 30.18
C ASN A 310 8.92 11.24 29.95
N GLU A 311 9.78 10.82 30.87
CA GLU A 311 11.23 11.09 30.78
C GLU A 311 11.87 10.61 29.47
N ALA A 312 11.35 9.51 28.89
CA ALA A 312 11.86 8.99 27.63
C ALA A 312 11.56 9.95 26.48
N ASP A 313 10.35 10.54 26.44
CA ASP A 313 9.94 11.49 25.40
C ASP A 313 10.73 12.80 25.53
N ILE A 314 10.91 13.32 26.76
CA ILE A 314 11.73 14.51 27.05
C ILE A 314 13.17 14.26 26.56
N LYS A 315 13.74 13.10 26.90
CA LYS A 315 15.11 12.77 26.51
C LYS A 315 15.28 12.74 24.99
N VAL A 316 14.32 12.19 24.24
CA VAL A 316 14.36 12.17 22.77
C VAL A 316 14.28 13.59 22.20
N VAL A 317 13.37 14.42 22.69
CA VAL A 317 13.23 15.81 22.24
C VAL A 317 14.48 16.62 22.57
N THR A 318 15.03 16.50 23.76
CA THR A 318 16.27 17.18 24.17
C THR A 318 17.47 16.75 23.31
N GLN A 319 17.56 15.48 22.92
CA GLN A 319 18.60 15.00 22.00
C GLN A 319 18.49 15.61 20.59
N ILE A 320 17.27 15.89 20.14
CA ILE A 320 17.02 16.46 18.80
C ILE A 320 17.27 17.97 18.77
N VAL A 321 16.82 18.69 19.80
CA VAL A 321 16.73 20.16 19.79
C VAL A 321 17.51 20.84 20.92
N GLY A 322 18.19 20.08 21.77
CA GLY A 322 18.91 20.61 22.92
C GLY A 322 17.99 21.01 24.07
N ASP A 323 18.55 21.80 25.00
CA ASP A 323 17.85 22.16 26.25
C ASP A 323 16.71 23.16 26.07
N ASP A 324 16.64 23.85 24.93
CA ASP A 324 15.57 24.82 24.59
C ASP A 324 14.39 24.21 23.85
N TYR A 325 14.08 22.96 24.15
CA TYR A 325 13.01 22.22 23.48
C TYR A 325 11.62 22.85 23.69
N THR A 326 11.38 23.59 24.77
CA THR A 326 10.08 24.21 25.06
C THR A 326 9.76 25.30 24.06
N ASN A 327 10.70 26.19 23.77
CA ASN A 327 10.54 27.25 22.77
C ASN A 327 10.41 26.64 21.37
N TRP A 328 11.24 25.65 21.05
CA TRP A 328 11.17 24.95 19.78
C TRP A 328 9.83 24.26 19.54
N ILE A 329 9.24 23.64 20.56
CA ILE A 329 7.90 23.05 20.47
C ILE A 329 6.81 24.13 20.27
N ALA A 330 6.94 25.28 20.92
CA ALA A 330 6.01 26.39 20.73
C ALA A 330 6.03 26.92 19.29
N ASP A 331 7.22 27.16 18.74
CA ASP A 331 7.43 27.59 17.36
C ASP A 331 6.90 26.56 16.35
N LEU A 332 7.11 25.27 16.62
CA LEU A 332 6.61 24.20 15.79
C LEU A 332 5.08 24.16 15.77
N ARG A 333 4.43 24.35 16.91
CA ARG A 333 2.97 24.41 17.02
C ARG A 333 2.41 25.55 16.19
N GLU A 334 3.01 26.73 16.28
CA GLU A 334 2.62 27.88 15.50
C GLU A 334 2.78 27.62 13.99
N THR A 335 3.93 27.09 13.59
CA THR A 335 4.25 26.79 12.18
C THR A 335 3.31 25.73 11.59
N LEU A 336 2.89 24.73 12.36
CA LEU A 336 1.99 23.67 11.91
C LEU A 336 0.50 24.02 12.12
N GLN A 337 0.19 25.22 12.61
CA GLN A 337 -1.19 25.65 12.94
C GLN A 337 -1.91 24.65 13.88
N ILE A 338 -1.17 24.00 14.74
CA ILE A 338 -1.71 23.10 15.77
C ILE A 338 -2.11 23.95 16.98
N HIS A 339 -3.24 24.66 16.86
CA HIS A 339 -3.78 25.45 17.95
C HIS A 339 -4.49 24.55 18.96
N ASP A 340 -4.26 24.81 20.26
CA ASP A 340 -5.05 24.33 21.40
C ASP A 340 -5.15 22.81 21.63
N ARG A 341 -4.25 22.01 21.10
CA ARG A 341 -4.13 20.61 21.52
C ARG A 341 -3.14 20.48 22.66
N PRO A 342 -3.50 19.92 23.83
CA PRO A 342 -2.53 19.57 24.86
C PRO A 342 -1.51 18.60 24.27
N LEU A 343 -0.21 18.78 24.61
CA LEU A 343 0.85 17.88 24.21
C LEU A 343 0.71 16.46 24.80
N SER A 344 -0.11 16.31 25.83
CA SER A 344 -0.41 15.03 26.44
C SER A 344 -1.69 14.42 25.89
N TYR A 345 -1.58 13.29 25.22
CA TYR A 345 -2.73 12.41 25.04
C TYR A 345 -2.96 11.67 26.36
N LYS A 346 -4.06 11.98 27.06
CA LYS A 346 -4.57 11.06 28.07
C LYS A 346 -5.08 9.84 27.32
N ASN A 347 -4.39 8.71 27.47
CA ASN A 347 -4.97 7.42 27.15
C ASN A 347 -6.24 7.25 27.96
N GLY A 348 -7.39 7.30 27.28
CA GLY A 348 -8.68 6.89 27.79
C GLY A 348 -8.97 5.47 27.37
#